data_2a4fd249efc98d38047875eddf59701e
#
_entry.id   2a4fd249efc98d38047875eddf59701e
#
_cell.length_a   1.000
_cell.length_b   1.000
_cell.length_c   1.000
_cell.angle_alpha   90.00
_cell.angle_beta   90.00
_cell.angle_gamma   90.00
#
_symmetry.space_group_name_H-M   'P 1'
#
loop_
_entity.id
_entity.type
_entity.pdbx_description
1 polymer ?
#
loop_
_entity_poly.entity_id
_entity_poly.type
_entity_poly.pdbx_seq_one_letter_code
_entity_poly.pdbx_strand_id
1 'polypeptide(L)'
;MNDETFDVALWGLDWDSIERNEHMLQGSVALMDGELILDIPFGTLFKRKEITQQLDEARCLPALYGFDLKGKYCALRNILPVTCEEHFPGGTHEVCKAQYYMISDSAFNPSGRIVKLRCRFSHLDQWAGSKLSALYSVTEEGQVAVSLKEIPSDSITLLQAEWGSIDVVYSVTRRSLTSTSLEIGVGSHVDFTFNEPVYFDAAIRDFLVPFGAFLSFCMGTRASIEKLSSIPYGTAKCVRIAAPFPSPSKGNVFSPEMPIVLSWLSKASVPLTENWLGSDDELKAACNLAASLLVCDSGKEIASFFLESAQLLEMMAKYKHEKKRFSDEELKRRIDLVRSSVSRLDREVRDWVHNRLNEANGYGQHRLLTDLLKSLGEFVEWLIPNKKSFLSMHVEMRNSLTHRDSAGTARYDPQMLAAHSQGVLVLSYGAILIRLGLSDDEVIDIVKHSRFARIARKFRGLYPSN
;
A
#
# COMPACT_ATOMS: atom_id res chain seq x y z
N MET A 1 0.61 17.69 8.25
CA MET A 1 1.35 16.82 9.19
C MET A 1 1.57 17.63 10.44
N ASN A 2 1.38 17.08 11.62
CA ASN A 2 1.82 17.80 12.82
C ASN A 2 3.32 17.52 12.93
N ASP A 3 4.13 18.57 12.91
CA ASP A 3 5.54 18.46 13.23
C ASP A 3 5.66 17.96 14.67
N GLU A 4 6.37 16.86 14.85
CA GLU A 4 6.56 16.22 16.14
C GLU A 4 8.05 16.30 16.48
N THR A 5 8.38 17.05 17.55
CA THR A 5 9.76 17.15 18.03
C THR A 5 9.93 16.14 19.16
N PHE A 6 10.96 15.32 19.06
CA PHE A 6 11.36 14.39 20.10
C PHE A 6 12.41 15.04 20.99
N ASP A 7 12.44 14.64 22.25
CA ASP A 7 13.40 15.18 23.21
C ASP A 7 14.85 14.95 22.73
N VAL A 8 15.72 15.88 23.09
CA VAL A 8 17.15 15.78 22.84
C VAL A 8 17.70 14.50 23.46
N ALA A 9 18.46 13.76 22.69
CA ALA A 9 19.08 12.52 23.11
C ALA A 9 20.60 12.58 23.02
N LEU A 10 21.26 11.74 23.83
CA LEU A 10 22.69 11.45 23.68
C LEU A 10 22.83 10.24 22.78
N TRP A 11 23.66 10.35 21.73
CA TRP A 11 23.80 9.35 20.68
C TRP A 11 25.18 8.73 20.66
N GLY A 12 25.24 7.41 20.48
CA GLY A 12 26.46 6.62 20.31
C GLY A 12 26.28 5.51 19.28
N LEU A 13 27.37 4.87 18.87
CA LEU A 13 27.37 3.83 17.83
C LEU A 13 26.85 2.48 18.34
N ASP A 14 26.90 2.24 19.65
CA ASP A 14 26.40 1.03 20.32
C ASP A 14 26.02 1.34 21.77
N TRP A 15 25.35 0.39 22.44
CA TRP A 15 24.95 0.56 23.86
C TRP A 15 26.15 0.59 24.80
N ASP A 16 27.21 -0.17 24.52
CA ASP A 16 28.39 -0.22 25.37
C ASP A 16 29.11 1.13 25.40
N SER A 17 29.23 1.80 24.27
CA SER A 17 29.78 3.17 24.18
C SER A 17 28.96 4.17 24.97
N ILE A 18 27.63 4.05 24.92
CA ILE A 18 26.71 4.92 25.66
C ILE A 18 26.82 4.68 27.15
N GLU A 19 26.83 3.43 27.62
CA GLU A 19 26.94 3.10 29.03
C GLU A 19 28.28 3.55 29.63
N ARG A 20 29.36 3.55 28.83
CA ARG A 20 30.68 4.07 29.23
C ARG A 20 30.83 5.56 29.06
N ASN A 21 29.82 6.26 28.54
CA ASN A 21 29.86 7.69 28.21
C ASN A 21 31.03 8.05 27.25
N GLU A 22 31.32 7.16 26.31
CA GLU A 22 32.40 7.32 25.34
C GLU A 22 31.84 7.81 23.99
N HIS A 23 32.45 8.86 23.43
CA HIS A 23 32.12 9.39 22.10
C HIS A 23 30.65 9.68 21.83
N MET A 24 29.97 10.22 22.85
CA MET A 24 28.54 10.58 22.71
C MET A 24 28.37 11.93 22.03
N LEU A 25 27.41 12.00 21.15
CA LEU A 25 26.99 13.23 20.48
C LEU A 25 25.60 13.63 21.01
N GLN A 26 25.44 14.90 21.25
CA GLN A 26 24.11 15.45 21.57
C GLN A 26 23.39 15.83 20.27
N GLY A 27 22.14 15.41 20.13
CA GLY A 27 21.34 15.74 18.97
C GLY A 27 19.86 15.59 19.24
N SER A 28 19.06 16.34 18.50
CA SER A 28 17.59 16.26 18.55
C SER A 28 17.01 15.57 17.33
N VAL A 29 15.89 14.88 17.49
CA VAL A 29 15.16 14.22 16.41
C VAL A 29 13.82 14.89 16.25
N ALA A 30 13.46 15.20 15.00
CA ALA A 30 12.16 15.76 14.67
C ALA A 30 11.58 15.10 13.41
N LEU A 31 10.25 14.92 13.39
CA LEU A 31 9.51 14.58 12.20
C LEU A 31 8.97 15.88 11.59
N MET A 32 9.59 16.36 10.52
CA MET A 32 9.29 17.64 9.87
C MET A 32 9.04 17.40 8.38
N ASP A 33 7.98 17.97 7.85
CA ASP A 33 7.62 17.85 6.41
C ASP A 33 7.61 16.42 5.84
N GLY A 34 7.34 15.45 6.70
CA GLY A 34 7.35 14.02 6.32
C GLY A 34 8.74 13.39 6.25
N GLU A 35 9.73 14.03 6.83
CA GLU A 35 11.08 13.51 6.97
C GLU A 35 11.48 13.41 8.44
N LEU A 36 12.20 12.37 8.79
CA LEU A 36 12.76 12.18 10.13
C LEU A 36 14.18 12.73 10.13
N ILE A 37 14.36 13.85 10.80
CA ILE A 37 15.62 14.63 10.82
C ILE A 37 16.30 14.44 12.17
N LEU A 38 17.59 14.08 12.14
CA LEU A 38 18.51 14.16 13.27
C LEU A 38 19.38 15.40 13.08
N ASP A 39 19.35 16.30 14.05
CA ASP A 39 20.14 17.53 14.11
C ASP A 39 21.19 17.40 15.22
N ILE A 40 22.48 17.47 14.82
CA ILE A 40 23.64 17.40 15.73
C ILE A 40 24.36 18.74 15.67
N PRO A 41 24.07 19.64 16.65
CA PRO A 41 24.61 21.00 16.63
C PRO A 41 26.14 21.06 16.88
N PHE A 42 26.71 20.04 17.55
CA PHE A 42 28.15 19.98 17.85
C PHE A 42 28.66 18.56 17.67
N GLY A 43 29.49 18.34 16.66
CA GLY A 43 30.09 17.05 16.35
C GLY A 43 29.69 16.51 14.99
N THR A 44 30.19 15.33 14.65
CA THR A 44 29.90 14.65 13.39
C THR A 44 29.88 13.14 13.56
N LEU A 45 28.91 12.48 12.93
CA LEU A 45 28.82 11.01 12.80
C LEU A 45 29.65 10.50 11.64
N PHE A 46 29.78 11.31 10.59
CA PHE A 46 30.44 10.93 9.35
C PHE A 46 31.75 11.71 9.16
N LYS A 47 32.87 11.01 8.86
CA LYS A 47 34.14 11.69 8.58
C LYS A 47 34.04 12.42 7.24
N ARG A 48 34.59 13.67 7.18
CA ARG A 48 34.55 14.54 5.99
C ARG A 48 34.98 13.86 4.68
N LYS A 49 36.02 13.00 4.72
CA LYS A 49 36.43 12.22 3.54
C LYS A 49 35.35 11.26 3.03
N GLU A 50 34.46 10.87 3.91
CA GLU A 50 33.36 9.96 3.58
C GLU A 50 32.21 10.73 2.92
N ILE A 51 31.98 12.00 3.26
CA ILE A 51 30.93 12.85 2.67
C ILE A 51 31.27 13.28 1.23
N THR A 52 32.53 13.63 0.96
CA THR A 52 32.96 14.13 -0.36
C THR A 52 33.22 13.03 -1.39
N GLN A 53 33.56 11.81 -0.97
CA GLN A 53 33.71 10.64 -1.87
C GLN A 53 32.37 9.94 -2.16
N GLN A 54 31.28 10.34 -1.52
CA GLN A 54 30.04 9.57 -1.39
C GLN A 54 28.87 10.07 -2.22
N LEU A 55 29.02 11.00 -3.12
CA LEU A 55 27.99 11.24 -4.12
C LEU A 55 27.75 10.01 -5.03
N ASP A 56 28.67 9.05 -5.06
CA ASP A 56 28.55 7.81 -5.85
C ASP A 56 28.21 6.54 -5.02
N GLU A 57 28.45 6.54 -3.70
CA GLU A 57 28.07 5.41 -2.81
C GLU A 57 27.57 5.94 -1.46
N ALA A 58 26.28 6.24 -1.37
CA ALA A 58 25.65 6.70 -0.13
C ALA A 58 25.84 5.67 1.00
N ARG A 59 26.84 5.88 1.86
CA ARG A 59 27.00 5.08 3.08
C ARG A 59 25.88 5.45 4.05
N CYS A 60 24.98 4.51 4.24
CA CYS A 60 23.95 4.55 5.26
C CYS A 60 24.53 4.00 6.57
N LEU A 61 24.44 4.77 7.65
CA LEU A 61 24.73 4.22 8.99
C LEU A 61 23.52 3.37 9.39
N PRO A 62 23.70 2.05 9.64
CA PRO A 62 22.58 1.15 9.85
C PRO A 62 21.79 1.42 11.11
N ALA A 63 22.46 1.84 12.20
CA ALA A 63 21.81 2.19 13.46
C ALA A 63 22.65 3.17 14.27
N LEU A 64 21.96 4.00 15.07
CA LEU A 64 22.51 4.87 16.08
C LEU A 64 21.68 4.67 17.35
N TYR A 65 22.33 4.62 18.49
CA TYR A 65 21.73 4.30 19.77
C TYR A 65 21.75 5.53 20.68
N GLY A 66 20.79 5.67 21.59
CA GLY A 66 20.73 6.85 22.45
C GLY A 66 19.79 6.73 23.65
N PHE A 67 19.87 7.75 24.51
CA PHE A 67 18.93 7.97 25.59
C PHE A 67 18.27 9.33 25.44
N ASP A 68 16.94 9.37 25.58
CA ASP A 68 16.24 10.64 25.71
C ASP A 68 16.41 11.26 27.10
N LEU A 69 16.00 12.52 27.26
CA LEU A 69 16.07 13.23 28.55
C LEU A 69 15.22 12.59 29.65
N LYS A 70 14.30 11.69 29.30
CA LYS A 70 13.46 10.94 30.26
C LYS A 70 14.05 9.59 30.64
N GLY A 71 15.28 9.29 30.16
CA GLY A 71 15.97 8.06 30.42
C GLY A 71 15.44 6.85 29.63
N LYS A 72 14.72 7.09 28.51
CA LYS A 72 14.28 6.02 27.61
C LYS A 72 15.37 5.67 26.60
N TYR A 73 15.44 4.40 26.28
CA TYR A 73 16.31 3.89 25.24
C TYR A 73 15.75 4.27 23.87
N CYS A 74 16.57 4.94 23.05
CA CYS A 74 16.23 5.40 21.71
C CYS A 74 17.15 4.77 20.68
N ALA A 75 16.67 4.58 19.46
CA ALA A 75 17.52 4.22 18.33
C ALA A 75 17.01 4.88 17.06
N LEU A 76 17.94 5.25 16.17
CA LEU A 76 17.68 5.61 14.79
C LEU A 76 18.15 4.52 13.87
N ARG A 77 17.47 4.34 12.73
CA ARG A 77 17.86 3.36 11.72
C ARG A 77 17.95 3.97 10.34
N ASN A 78 18.90 3.43 9.55
CA ASN A 78 19.13 3.83 8.17
C ASN A 78 19.35 5.33 8.05
N ILE A 79 20.45 5.81 8.69
CA ILE A 79 20.78 7.22 8.80
C ILE A 79 21.64 7.62 7.60
N LEU A 80 21.22 8.67 6.92
CA LEU A 80 21.90 9.26 5.75
C LEU A 80 22.32 10.69 6.07
N PRO A 81 23.58 11.11 5.80
CA PRO A 81 23.99 12.50 5.96
C PRO A 81 23.29 13.38 4.92
N VAL A 82 22.88 14.58 5.32
CA VAL A 82 22.27 15.60 4.45
C VAL A 82 23.18 16.78 4.31
N THR A 83 23.59 17.37 5.44
CA THR A 83 24.52 18.50 5.47
C THR A 83 25.54 18.30 6.58
N CYS A 84 26.74 18.84 6.39
CA CYS A 84 27.77 18.93 7.40
C CYS A 84 28.49 20.26 7.22
N GLU A 85 28.31 21.16 8.16
CA GLU A 85 28.86 22.50 8.14
C GLU A 85 29.91 22.69 9.24
N GLU A 86 31.06 23.23 8.90
CA GLU A 86 32.09 23.60 9.86
C GLU A 86 31.95 25.08 10.22
N HIS A 87 31.81 25.37 11.50
CA HIS A 87 31.76 26.75 12.02
C HIS A 87 33.07 27.09 12.71
N PHE A 88 33.63 28.28 12.39
CA PHE A 88 34.78 28.80 13.12
C PHE A 88 34.34 29.52 14.39
N PRO A 89 34.95 29.28 15.56
CA PRO A 89 36.18 28.56 15.83
C PRO A 89 35.99 27.09 16.29
N GLY A 90 35.71 26.17 15.35
CA GLY A 90 35.92 24.74 15.62
C GLY A 90 34.71 23.92 16.05
N GLY A 91 33.47 24.29 15.63
CA GLY A 91 32.29 23.44 15.76
C GLY A 91 31.89 22.81 14.42
N THR A 92 31.36 21.60 14.44
CA THR A 92 30.74 20.95 13.29
C THR A 92 29.25 20.79 13.57
N HIS A 93 28.41 21.23 12.64
CA HIS A 93 26.97 21.02 12.66
C HIS A 93 26.61 20.00 11.57
N GLU A 94 25.95 18.94 11.95
CA GLU A 94 25.55 17.88 11.03
C GLU A 94 24.06 17.61 11.09
N VAL A 95 23.43 17.54 9.89
CA VAL A 95 22.03 17.16 9.76
C VAL A 95 21.95 15.85 8.97
N CYS A 96 21.21 14.90 9.53
CA CYS A 96 21.01 13.58 8.94
C CYS A 96 19.52 13.29 8.78
N LYS A 97 19.16 12.46 7.78
CA LYS A 97 17.85 11.84 7.66
C LYS A 97 17.90 10.42 8.19
N ALA A 98 16.85 10.01 8.89
CA ALA A 98 16.69 8.63 9.32
C ALA A 98 15.39 8.03 8.80
N GLN A 99 15.33 6.71 8.66
CA GLN A 99 14.13 6.03 8.22
C GLN A 99 13.19 5.73 9.40
N TYR A 100 13.74 5.35 10.54
CA TYR A 100 12.97 4.98 11.74
C TYR A 100 13.60 5.61 12.99
N TYR A 101 12.72 6.12 13.87
CA TYR A 101 13.04 6.44 15.25
C TYR A 101 12.31 5.46 16.17
N MET A 102 13.05 4.77 17.01
CA MET A 102 12.57 3.73 17.90
C MET A 102 12.78 4.14 19.34
N ILE A 103 11.80 3.90 20.23
CA ILE A 103 11.88 4.24 21.64
C ILE A 103 11.28 3.15 22.52
N SER A 104 11.94 2.84 23.65
CA SER A 104 11.54 1.80 24.60
C SER A 104 11.96 2.16 26.03
N ASP A 105 11.29 1.53 26.99
CA ASP A 105 11.66 1.63 28.41
C ASP A 105 12.82 0.69 28.80
N SER A 106 13.38 -0.06 27.86
CA SER A 106 14.54 -0.93 28.07
C SER A 106 15.41 -1.02 26.83
N ALA A 107 16.68 -1.37 26.99
CA ALA A 107 17.59 -1.62 25.90
C ALA A 107 17.02 -2.67 24.91
N PHE A 108 17.25 -2.45 23.64
CA PHE A 108 16.81 -3.32 22.55
C PHE A 108 17.80 -3.25 21.37
N ASN A 109 17.78 -4.28 20.52
CA ASN A 109 18.54 -4.24 19.27
C ASN A 109 17.66 -3.71 18.15
N PRO A 110 17.90 -2.50 17.62
CA PRO A 110 17.06 -1.91 16.56
C PRO A 110 17.15 -2.69 15.23
N SER A 111 18.23 -3.43 14.99
CA SER A 111 18.41 -4.32 13.83
C SER A 111 18.07 -5.77 14.16
N GLY A 112 17.58 -6.04 15.37
CA GLY A 112 17.30 -7.38 15.86
C GLY A 112 16.04 -8.01 15.25
N ARG A 113 15.81 -9.25 15.67
CA ARG A 113 14.59 -9.97 15.31
C ARG A 113 13.44 -9.57 16.22
N ILE A 114 12.22 -9.63 15.69
CA ILE A 114 10.99 -9.35 16.42
C ILE A 114 10.06 -10.58 16.39
N VAL A 115 9.23 -10.72 17.40
CA VAL A 115 8.21 -11.77 17.49
C VAL A 115 6.81 -11.24 17.21
N LYS A 116 6.63 -9.92 17.29
CA LYS A 116 5.34 -9.27 17.04
C LYS A 116 5.56 -7.88 16.45
N LEU A 117 4.71 -7.54 15.49
CA LEU A 117 4.58 -6.20 14.94
C LEU A 117 3.13 -5.75 15.12
N ARG A 118 2.92 -4.59 15.72
CA ARG A 118 1.59 -4.01 15.94
C ARG A 118 1.47 -2.71 15.16
N CYS A 119 0.41 -2.60 14.38
CA CYS A 119 0.17 -1.42 13.56
C CYS A 119 -1.26 -0.90 13.72
N ARG A 120 -1.42 0.41 13.82
CA ARG A 120 -2.69 1.09 13.64
C ARG A 120 -2.69 1.78 12.28
N PHE A 121 -3.70 1.47 11.47
CA PHE A 121 -3.92 2.12 10.19
C PHE A 121 -5.02 3.17 10.30
N SER A 122 -4.95 4.19 9.45
CA SER A 122 -6.05 5.14 9.29
C SER A 122 -7.32 4.41 8.85
N HIS A 123 -8.47 4.87 9.33
CA HIS A 123 -9.78 4.31 9.05
C HIS A 123 -10.01 2.84 9.49
N LEU A 124 -9.06 2.26 10.24
CA LEU A 124 -9.16 0.87 10.69
C LEU A 124 -10.40 0.66 11.57
N ASP A 125 -10.72 1.60 12.46
CA ASP A 125 -11.89 1.50 13.34
C ASP A 125 -13.21 1.47 12.56
N GLN A 126 -13.31 2.25 11.47
CA GLN A 126 -14.47 2.26 10.58
C GLN A 126 -14.57 0.96 9.78
N TRP A 127 -13.44 0.47 9.28
CA TRP A 127 -13.36 -0.77 8.53
C TRP A 127 -13.67 -2.00 9.39
N ALA A 128 -13.14 -2.02 10.61
CA ALA A 128 -13.37 -3.09 11.59
C ALA A 128 -14.79 -3.07 12.17
N GLY A 129 -15.52 -1.96 12.02
CA GLY A 129 -16.91 -1.85 12.48
C GLY A 129 -17.05 -1.90 13.98
N SER A 130 -16.07 -1.36 14.74
CA SER A 130 -16.10 -1.32 16.21
C SER A 130 -17.25 -0.43 16.69
N LYS A 131 -18.40 -1.02 16.95
CA LYS A 131 -19.56 -0.37 17.58
C LYS A 131 -19.57 -0.70 19.06
N LEU A 132 -19.36 0.33 19.91
CA LEU A 132 -19.73 0.23 21.32
C LEU A 132 -21.23 0.40 21.44
N SER A 133 -21.92 -0.63 21.85
CA SER A 133 -23.28 -0.50 22.39
C SER A 133 -23.19 -0.28 23.89
N ALA A 134 -23.48 0.93 24.33
CA ALA A 134 -23.56 1.24 25.76
C ALA A 134 -25.01 1.00 26.21
N LEU A 135 -25.19 0.15 27.23
CA LEU A 135 -26.44 0.05 27.97
C LEU A 135 -26.32 0.89 29.22
N TYR A 136 -27.28 1.78 29.38
CA TYR A 136 -27.41 2.57 30.59
C TYR A 136 -28.43 1.88 31.50
N SER A 137 -28.05 1.58 32.72
CA SER A 137 -28.98 1.18 33.77
C SER A 137 -28.83 2.14 34.95
N VAL A 138 -29.98 2.53 35.53
CA VAL A 138 -29.99 3.30 36.76
C VAL A 138 -30.30 2.34 37.89
N THR A 139 -29.43 2.21 38.88
CA THR A 139 -29.68 1.38 40.04
C THR A 139 -30.78 1.98 40.91
N GLU A 140 -31.41 1.21 41.80
CA GLU A 140 -32.43 1.72 42.75
C GLU A 140 -31.89 2.83 43.66
N GLU A 141 -30.58 2.90 43.83
CA GLU A 141 -29.88 3.97 44.57
C GLU A 141 -29.57 5.21 43.72
N GLY A 142 -30.06 5.28 42.46
CA GLY A 142 -29.83 6.41 41.56
C GLY A 142 -28.44 6.46 40.96
N GLN A 143 -27.64 5.40 41.07
CA GLN A 143 -26.35 5.30 40.41
C GLN A 143 -26.55 4.88 38.94
N VAL A 144 -25.85 5.60 38.06
CA VAL A 144 -25.83 5.23 36.61
C VAL A 144 -24.74 4.20 36.38
N ALA A 145 -25.14 2.97 36.08
CA ALA A 145 -24.23 1.94 35.61
C ALA A 145 -24.23 1.93 34.10
N VAL A 146 -23.05 2.06 33.51
CA VAL A 146 -22.84 1.91 32.07
C VAL A 146 -22.22 0.54 31.83
N SER A 147 -23.00 -0.37 31.23
CA SER A 147 -22.46 -1.64 30.76
C SER A 147 -22.20 -1.56 29.27
N LEU A 148 -20.98 -1.95 28.85
CA LEU A 148 -20.65 -2.09 27.45
C LEU A 148 -21.10 -3.47 27.01
N LYS A 149 -22.15 -3.56 26.17
CA LYS A 149 -22.53 -4.80 25.49
C LYS A 149 -21.71 -4.93 24.22
N GLU A 150 -21.16 -6.13 24.04
CA GLU A 150 -20.50 -6.56 22.81
C GLU A 150 -19.25 -5.73 22.45
N ILE A 151 -18.23 -5.78 23.31
CA ILE A 151 -16.88 -5.72 22.75
C ILE A 151 -16.77 -7.02 21.93
N PRO A 152 -16.48 -6.96 20.61
CA PRO A 152 -16.16 -8.18 19.86
C PRO A 152 -15.10 -8.95 20.65
N SER A 153 -15.09 -10.26 20.55
CA SER A 153 -14.00 -11.09 21.09
C SER A 153 -12.68 -10.36 20.90
N ASP A 154 -11.81 -10.38 21.89
CA ASP A 154 -10.59 -9.55 21.98
C ASP A 154 -9.77 -9.44 20.70
N SER A 155 -9.97 -10.36 19.73
CA SER A 155 -9.35 -10.35 18.42
C SER A 155 -10.16 -11.13 17.37
N ILE A 156 -9.98 -10.76 16.09
CA ILE A 156 -10.45 -11.49 14.91
C ILE A 156 -9.23 -11.87 14.08
N THR A 157 -8.98 -13.17 13.97
CA THR A 157 -7.89 -13.68 13.12
C THR A 157 -8.30 -13.59 11.65
N LEU A 158 -7.52 -12.84 10.87
CA LEU A 158 -7.69 -12.69 9.43
C LEU A 158 -6.92 -13.74 8.64
N LEU A 159 -5.80 -14.18 9.20
CA LEU A 159 -4.92 -15.16 8.59
C LEU A 159 -4.20 -15.95 9.68
N GLN A 160 -4.18 -17.28 9.51
CA GLN A 160 -3.33 -18.19 10.26
C GLN A 160 -2.48 -18.97 9.24
N ALA A 161 -1.16 -18.85 9.33
CA ALA A 161 -0.21 -19.48 8.42
C ALA A 161 0.95 -20.13 9.17
N GLU A 162 1.82 -20.85 8.46
CA GLU A 162 3.00 -21.47 9.08
C GLU A 162 3.96 -20.45 9.72
N TRP A 163 4.07 -19.27 9.15
CA TRP A 163 4.93 -18.20 9.68
C TRP A 163 4.34 -17.48 10.90
N GLY A 164 3.00 -17.58 11.16
CA GLY A 164 2.33 -16.90 12.25
C GLY A 164 0.89 -16.49 11.93
N SER A 165 0.43 -15.38 12.52
CA SER A 165 -0.95 -14.88 12.34
C SER A 165 -1.01 -13.39 12.05
N ILE A 166 -2.14 -12.98 11.46
CA ILE A 166 -2.59 -11.59 11.36
C ILE A 166 -3.93 -11.48 12.08
N ASP A 167 -3.97 -10.65 13.12
CA ASP A 167 -5.13 -10.48 13.97
C ASP A 167 -5.56 -9.00 14.00
N VAL A 168 -6.86 -8.74 13.87
CA VAL A 168 -7.45 -7.45 14.23
C VAL A 168 -7.82 -7.50 15.70
N VAL A 169 -7.18 -6.67 16.49
CA VAL A 169 -7.36 -6.63 17.95
C VAL A 169 -8.09 -5.34 18.33
N TYR A 170 -9.12 -5.49 19.14
CA TYR A 170 -9.86 -4.36 19.69
C TYR A 170 -9.32 -3.99 21.07
N SER A 171 -9.22 -2.68 21.32
CA SER A 171 -8.82 -2.17 22.61
C SER A 171 -9.80 -1.12 23.10
N VAL A 172 -10.19 -1.24 24.37
CA VAL A 172 -11.00 -0.24 25.05
C VAL A 172 -10.10 0.61 25.91
N THR A 173 -10.14 1.92 25.69
CA THR A 173 -9.38 2.88 26.49
C THR A 173 -10.32 3.84 27.19
N ARG A 174 -10.15 3.98 28.49
CA ARG A 174 -10.78 5.05 29.24
C ARG A 174 -10.04 6.33 28.91
N ARG A 175 -10.69 7.29 28.24
CA ARG A 175 -10.08 8.57 27.87
C ARG A 175 -10.15 9.60 28.99
N SER A 176 -11.32 9.75 29.60
CA SER A 176 -11.48 10.65 30.72
C SER A 176 -12.59 10.16 31.66
N LEU A 177 -12.46 10.49 32.93
CA LEU A 177 -13.51 10.37 33.92
C LEU A 177 -13.57 11.71 34.69
N THR A 178 -14.66 12.41 34.54
CA THR A 178 -14.99 13.58 35.35
C THR A 178 -16.18 13.24 36.25
N SER A 179 -16.54 14.13 37.15
CA SER A 179 -17.75 13.97 37.98
C SER A 179 -19.05 13.89 37.17
N THR A 180 -19.01 14.37 35.93
CA THR A 180 -20.21 14.49 35.07
C THR A 180 -20.11 13.71 33.74
N SER A 181 -18.94 13.17 33.40
CA SER A 181 -18.75 12.47 32.12
C SER A 181 -17.73 11.33 32.21
N LEU A 182 -18.04 10.23 31.50
CA LEU A 182 -17.14 9.12 31.25
C LEU A 182 -16.93 9.04 29.74
N GLU A 183 -15.70 9.26 29.27
CA GLU A 183 -15.32 9.06 27.87
C GLU A 183 -14.56 7.75 27.71
N ILE A 184 -15.15 6.86 26.90
CA ILE A 184 -14.56 5.55 26.55
C ILE A 184 -14.22 5.58 25.08
N GLY A 185 -12.96 5.32 24.74
CA GLY A 185 -12.51 5.14 23.38
C GLY A 185 -12.40 3.65 23.05
N VAL A 186 -12.93 3.25 21.89
CA VAL A 186 -12.57 1.97 21.29
C VAL A 186 -11.66 2.24 20.14
N GLY A 187 -10.57 1.50 20.08
CA GLY A 187 -9.66 1.53 18.96
C GLY A 187 -9.33 0.14 18.50
N SER A 188 -9.01 -0.02 17.25
CA SER A 188 -8.51 -1.25 16.67
C SER A 188 -7.06 -1.10 16.21
N HIS A 189 -6.35 -2.20 16.22
CA HIS A 189 -5.02 -2.31 15.64
C HIS A 189 -4.84 -3.71 15.02
N VAL A 190 -3.84 -3.85 14.18
CA VAL A 190 -3.48 -5.13 13.56
C VAL A 190 -2.21 -5.64 14.22
N ASP A 191 -2.25 -6.86 14.70
CA ASP A 191 -1.10 -7.59 15.22
C ASP A 191 -0.63 -8.63 14.20
N PHE A 192 0.66 -8.58 13.86
CA PHE A 192 1.37 -9.64 13.15
C PHE A 192 2.17 -10.40 14.20
N THR A 193 1.82 -11.65 14.42
CA THR A 193 2.51 -12.52 15.40
C THR A 193 3.31 -13.56 14.63
N PHE A 194 4.60 -13.68 14.89
CA PHE A 194 5.52 -14.57 14.18
C PHE A 194 5.83 -15.79 15.04
N ASN A 195 5.68 -16.99 14.48
CA ASN A 195 6.05 -18.24 15.14
C ASN A 195 7.56 -18.35 15.35
N GLU A 196 8.32 -17.93 14.33
CA GLU A 196 9.77 -17.78 14.38
C GLU A 196 10.15 -16.29 14.31
N PRO A 197 11.13 -15.83 15.11
CA PRO A 197 11.53 -14.43 15.10
C PRO A 197 12.04 -13.98 13.73
N VAL A 198 11.51 -12.89 13.20
CA VAL A 198 11.87 -12.30 11.90
C VAL A 198 12.61 -10.98 12.08
N TYR A 199 13.47 -10.62 11.12
CA TYR A 199 14.10 -9.30 11.13
C TYR A 199 13.05 -8.20 10.92
N PHE A 200 13.22 -7.08 11.61
CA PHE A 200 12.29 -5.95 11.56
C PHE A 200 12.01 -5.49 10.10
N ASP A 201 13.06 -5.32 9.28
CA ASP A 201 12.87 -4.88 7.88
C ASP A 201 12.11 -5.91 7.02
N ALA A 202 12.33 -7.20 7.27
CA ALA A 202 11.56 -8.26 6.63
C ALA A 202 10.09 -8.21 7.05
N ALA A 203 9.81 -7.98 8.35
CA ALA A 203 8.44 -7.82 8.82
C ALA A 203 7.72 -6.64 8.16
N ILE A 204 8.41 -5.53 7.96
CA ILE A 204 7.84 -4.36 7.26
C ILE A 204 7.60 -4.67 5.78
N ARG A 205 8.63 -5.17 5.07
CA ARG A 205 8.62 -5.37 3.63
C ARG A 205 7.65 -6.48 3.20
N ASP A 206 7.68 -7.62 3.91
CA ASP A 206 7.04 -8.85 3.46
C ASP A 206 5.61 -9.01 4.03
N PHE A 207 5.28 -8.30 5.12
CA PHE A 207 3.98 -8.41 5.79
C PHE A 207 3.24 -7.09 5.91
N LEU A 208 3.84 -6.07 6.53
CA LEU A 208 3.14 -4.81 6.82
C LEU A 208 2.75 -4.04 5.56
N VAL A 209 3.68 -3.85 4.64
CA VAL A 209 3.44 -3.10 3.38
C VAL A 209 2.42 -3.81 2.50
N PRO A 210 2.53 -5.15 2.22
CA PRO A 210 1.51 -5.85 1.45
C PRO A 210 0.13 -5.86 2.11
N PHE A 211 0.07 -5.95 3.44
CA PHE A 211 -1.20 -5.89 4.17
C PHE A 211 -1.79 -4.46 4.15
N GLY A 212 -0.98 -3.42 4.23
CA GLY A 212 -1.43 -2.03 4.06
C GLY A 212 -2.02 -1.78 2.67
N ALA A 213 -1.44 -2.38 1.62
CA ALA A 213 -2.01 -2.36 0.27
C ALA A 213 -3.34 -3.12 0.21
N PHE A 214 -3.45 -4.28 0.84
CA PHE A 214 -4.70 -5.03 0.97
C PHE A 214 -5.79 -4.21 1.67
N LEU A 215 -5.49 -3.60 2.80
CA LEU A 215 -6.45 -2.73 3.50
C LEU A 215 -6.88 -1.54 2.64
N SER A 216 -5.93 -0.91 1.93
CA SER A 216 -6.25 0.20 1.01
C SER A 216 -7.18 -0.25 -0.11
N PHE A 217 -6.96 -1.46 -0.63
CA PHE A 217 -7.83 -2.08 -1.64
C PHE A 217 -9.23 -2.39 -1.07
N CYS A 218 -9.31 -2.95 0.14
CA CYS A 218 -10.58 -3.24 0.81
C CYS A 218 -11.37 -1.96 1.15
N MET A 219 -10.71 -0.95 1.68
CA MET A 219 -11.34 0.31 2.07
C MET A 219 -11.64 1.21 0.86
N GLY A 220 -10.93 1.02 -0.27
CA GLY A 220 -10.98 1.93 -1.41
C GLY A 220 -10.37 3.30 -1.11
N THR A 221 -9.55 3.41 -0.08
CA THR A 221 -8.83 4.62 0.35
C THR A 221 -7.51 4.25 1.00
N ARG A 222 -6.61 5.22 1.18
CA ARG A 222 -5.28 4.96 1.75
C ARG A 222 -5.36 4.50 3.20
N ALA A 223 -4.89 3.30 3.46
CA ALA A 223 -4.60 2.80 4.80
C ALA A 223 -3.19 3.24 5.22
N SER A 224 -3.06 4.47 5.71
CA SER A 224 -1.79 5.00 6.19
C SER A 224 -1.48 4.49 7.59
N ILE A 225 -0.21 4.26 7.90
CA ILE A 225 0.23 3.87 9.23
C ILE A 225 0.15 5.09 10.15
N GLU A 226 -0.63 5.01 11.22
CA GLU A 226 -0.75 6.04 12.25
C GLU A 226 0.15 5.76 13.46
N LYS A 227 0.25 4.46 13.84
CA LYS A 227 1.11 4.02 14.94
C LYS A 227 1.73 2.69 14.59
N LEU A 228 2.99 2.54 14.93
CA LEU A 228 3.74 1.32 14.74
C LEU A 228 4.51 0.98 16.02
N SER A 229 4.52 -0.29 16.37
CA SER A 229 5.32 -0.79 17.48
C SER A 229 5.71 -2.26 17.25
N SER A 230 6.77 -2.70 17.89
CA SER A 230 7.24 -4.08 17.80
C SER A 230 7.57 -4.64 19.18
N ILE A 231 7.59 -5.97 19.29
CA ILE A 231 8.13 -6.70 20.43
C ILE A 231 9.37 -7.44 19.94
N PRO A 232 10.57 -7.00 20.35
CA PRO A 232 11.81 -7.67 20.01
C PRO A 232 11.89 -9.07 20.61
N TYR A 233 12.57 -9.97 19.91
CA TYR A 233 12.88 -11.31 20.43
C TYR A 233 13.69 -11.26 21.72
N GLY A 234 13.32 -12.10 22.67
CA GLY A 234 13.99 -12.15 23.98
C GLY A 234 13.52 -11.08 24.99
N THR A 235 12.55 -10.25 24.65
CA THR A 235 11.94 -9.28 25.56
C THR A 235 10.42 -9.29 25.44
N ALA A 236 9.73 -8.95 26.53
CA ALA A 236 8.27 -8.72 26.50
C ALA A 236 7.91 -7.22 26.36
N LYS A 237 8.92 -6.36 26.25
CA LYS A 237 8.70 -4.91 26.22
C LYS A 237 8.49 -4.41 24.79
N CYS A 238 7.57 -3.47 24.68
CA CYS A 238 7.19 -2.87 23.40
C CYS A 238 8.17 -1.75 23.02
N VAL A 239 8.60 -1.76 21.77
CA VAL A 239 9.35 -0.67 21.13
C VAL A 239 8.39 0.11 20.25
N ARG A 240 8.17 1.39 20.54
CA ARG A 240 7.39 2.30 19.69
C ARG A 240 8.27 2.80 18.55
N ILE A 241 7.66 2.98 17.37
CA ILE A 241 8.38 3.31 16.15
C ILE A 241 7.70 4.51 15.50
N ALA A 242 8.45 5.58 15.29
CA ALA A 242 8.07 6.70 14.45
C ALA A 242 8.83 6.63 13.13
N ALA A 243 8.15 6.96 12.04
CA ALA A 243 8.73 6.99 10.70
C ALA A 243 7.96 8.00 9.83
N PRO A 244 8.52 8.45 8.71
CA PRO A 244 7.89 9.35 7.77
C PRO A 244 6.80 8.63 6.95
N PHE A 245 5.79 8.11 7.65
CA PHE A 245 4.66 7.46 6.98
C PHE A 245 3.83 8.50 6.21
N PRO A 246 3.31 8.14 5.02
CA PRO A 246 2.42 9.01 4.29
C PRO A 246 1.23 9.44 5.14
N SER A 247 0.90 10.71 5.13
CA SER A 247 -0.26 11.23 5.86
C SER A 247 -1.55 10.53 5.42
N PRO A 248 -2.49 10.28 6.34
CA PRO A 248 -3.79 9.76 5.99
C PRO A 248 -4.51 10.71 5.02
N SER A 249 -5.32 10.15 4.14
CA SER A 249 -6.19 10.94 3.27
C SER A 249 -7.10 11.83 4.14
N LYS A 250 -7.19 13.12 3.78
CA LYS A 250 -8.07 14.05 4.49
C LYS A 250 -9.52 13.68 4.16
N GLY A 251 -10.30 13.36 5.18
CA GLY A 251 -11.74 13.09 5.07
C GLY A 251 -12.17 11.89 5.91
N ASN A 252 -13.41 11.94 6.38
CA ASN A 252 -14.03 10.79 7.02
C ASN A 252 -14.53 9.84 5.90
N VAL A 253 -13.98 8.63 5.86
CA VAL A 253 -14.53 7.57 5.00
C VAL A 253 -15.61 6.85 5.78
N PHE A 254 -16.84 6.87 5.25
CA PHE A 254 -17.94 6.16 5.88
C PHE A 254 -17.81 4.66 5.58
N SER A 255 -17.97 3.84 6.63
CA SER A 255 -17.93 2.37 6.49
C SER A 255 -18.84 1.83 5.36
N PRO A 256 -20.05 2.35 5.13
CA PRO A 256 -20.91 1.92 4.01
C PRO A 256 -20.35 2.22 2.60
N GLU A 257 -19.36 3.10 2.49
CA GLU A 257 -18.72 3.40 1.20
C GLU A 257 -17.53 2.49 0.90
N MET A 258 -17.03 1.79 1.91
CA MET A 258 -15.90 0.87 1.75
C MET A 258 -16.35 -0.37 0.97
N PRO A 259 -15.60 -0.79 -0.07
CA PRO A 259 -15.95 -1.97 -0.87
C PRO A 259 -16.03 -3.25 -0.03
N ILE A 260 -15.04 -3.48 0.81
CA ILE A 260 -14.94 -4.67 1.66
C ILE A 260 -14.65 -4.23 3.09
N VAL A 261 -15.60 -4.45 3.99
CA VAL A 261 -15.44 -4.25 5.44
C VAL A 261 -15.12 -5.56 6.15
N LEU A 262 -14.58 -5.50 7.37
CA LEU A 262 -14.19 -6.70 8.11
C LEU A 262 -15.34 -7.69 8.28
N SER A 263 -16.57 -7.22 8.57
CA SER A 263 -17.75 -8.08 8.73
C SER A 263 -18.17 -8.79 7.43
N TRP A 264 -17.84 -8.24 6.27
CA TRP A 264 -18.00 -8.90 4.99
C TRP A 264 -16.87 -9.91 4.77
N LEU A 265 -15.61 -9.48 5.01
CA LEU A 265 -14.42 -10.33 4.84
C LEU A 265 -14.50 -11.63 5.66
N SER A 266 -15.03 -11.56 6.89
CA SER A 266 -15.21 -12.74 7.76
C SER A 266 -16.28 -13.73 7.26
N LYS A 267 -17.09 -13.34 6.27
CA LYS A 267 -18.15 -14.16 5.66
C LYS A 267 -17.86 -14.55 4.22
N ALA A 268 -16.77 -14.05 3.66
CA ALA A 268 -16.37 -14.34 2.29
C ALA A 268 -16.22 -15.86 2.07
N SER A 269 -16.56 -16.31 0.88
CA SER A 269 -16.50 -17.74 0.50
C SER A 269 -15.08 -18.29 0.46
N VAL A 270 -14.08 -17.41 0.39
CA VAL A 270 -12.65 -17.76 0.30
C VAL A 270 -11.81 -16.93 1.28
N PRO A 271 -10.64 -17.43 1.70
CA PRO A 271 -9.72 -16.72 2.58
C PRO A 271 -8.99 -15.60 1.82
N LEU A 272 -9.69 -14.49 1.57
CA LEU A 272 -9.25 -13.42 0.69
C LEU A 272 -7.90 -12.81 1.12
N THR A 273 -7.65 -12.67 2.44
CA THR A 273 -6.38 -12.16 2.98
C THR A 273 -5.23 -13.10 2.63
N GLU A 274 -5.42 -14.41 2.77
CA GLU A 274 -4.43 -15.42 2.43
C GLU A 274 -4.14 -15.41 0.93
N ASN A 275 -5.19 -15.41 0.10
CA ASN A 275 -5.05 -15.39 -1.35
C ASN A 275 -4.36 -14.13 -1.86
N TRP A 276 -4.59 -12.97 -1.20
CA TRP A 276 -3.87 -11.73 -1.51
C TRP A 276 -2.38 -11.82 -1.18
N LEU A 277 -2.04 -12.21 0.04
CA LEU A 277 -0.65 -12.27 0.50
C LEU A 277 0.13 -13.41 -0.18
N GLY A 278 -0.54 -14.52 -0.50
CA GLY A 278 0.02 -15.68 -1.21
C GLY A 278 0.00 -15.58 -2.74
N SER A 279 -0.48 -14.46 -3.32
CA SER A 279 -0.52 -14.28 -4.77
C SER A 279 0.90 -14.30 -5.38
N ASP A 280 0.98 -14.76 -6.64
CA ASP A 280 2.22 -14.72 -7.40
C ASP A 280 2.64 -13.28 -7.76
N ASP A 281 3.87 -13.09 -8.22
CA ASP A 281 4.43 -11.77 -8.48
C ASP A 281 3.65 -10.98 -9.54
N GLU A 282 3.07 -11.65 -10.55
CA GLU A 282 2.29 -11.00 -11.60
C GLU A 282 0.98 -10.44 -11.01
N LEU A 283 0.25 -11.23 -10.21
CA LEU A 283 -0.98 -10.79 -9.55
C LEU A 283 -0.69 -9.76 -8.44
N LYS A 284 0.38 -9.95 -7.67
CA LYS A 284 0.85 -8.99 -6.66
C LYS A 284 1.11 -7.60 -7.24
N ALA A 285 1.75 -7.54 -8.40
CA ALA A 285 1.99 -6.27 -9.10
C ALA A 285 0.67 -5.59 -9.49
N ALA A 286 -0.31 -6.34 -10.01
CA ALA A 286 -1.64 -5.83 -10.33
C ALA A 286 -2.40 -5.36 -9.08
N CYS A 287 -2.36 -6.13 -7.99
CA CYS A 287 -2.95 -5.77 -6.70
C CYS A 287 -2.39 -4.45 -6.14
N ASN A 288 -1.06 -4.29 -6.17
CA ASN A 288 -0.40 -3.07 -5.70
C ASN A 288 -0.75 -1.85 -6.57
N LEU A 289 -0.81 -2.01 -7.91
CA LEU A 289 -1.24 -0.95 -8.81
C LEU A 289 -2.70 -0.57 -8.57
N ALA A 290 -3.59 -1.55 -8.38
CA ALA A 290 -5.00 -1.32 -8.06
C ALA A 290 -5.15 -0.55 -6.74
N ALA A 291 -4.46 -0.97 -5.67
CA ALA A 291 -4.46 -0.27 -4.39
C ALA A 291 -3.96 1.18 -4.53
N SER A 292 -2.90 1.40 -5.32
CA SER A 292 -2.36 2.73 -5.61
C SER A 292 -3.37 3.62 -6.35
N LEU A 293 -4.07 3.09 -7.36
CA LEU A 293 -5.08 3.82 -8.14
C LEU A 293 -6.31 4.18 -7.32
N LEU A 294 -6.73 3.31 -6.42
CA LEU A 294 -7.87 3.55 -5.51
C LEU A 294 -7.59 4.68 -4.50
N VAL A 295 -6.32 4.94 -4.24
CA VAL A 295 -5.81 5.91 -3.25
C VAL A 295 -5.45 7.25 -3.90
N CYS A 296 -5.43 7.33 -5.25
CA CYS A 296 -5.07 8.56 -5.95
C CYS A 296 -6.02 9.71 -5.56
N ASP A 297 -5.43 10.79 -5.04
CA ASP A 297 -6.13 12.04 -4.78
C ASP A 297 -6.61 12.69 -6.10
N SER A 298 -7.68 13.48 -6.01
CA SER A 298 -8.37 14.15 -7.12
C SER A 298 -7.53 15.11 -7.96
N GLY A 299 -6.24 15.24 -7.68
CA GLY A 299 -5.31 16.12 -8.43
C GLY A 299 -4.58 15.46 -9.60
N LYS A 300 -4.78 14.16 -9.86
CA LYS A 300 -4.12 13.50 -10.98
C LYS A 300 -4.79 13.86 -12.31
N GLU A 301 -3.97 14.14 -13.32
CA GLU A 301 -4.47 14.37 -14.68
C GLU A 301 -5.28 13.16 -15.17
N ILE A 302 -6.48 13.41 -15.73
CA ILE A 302 -7.42 12.35 -16.13
C ILE A 302 -6.78 11.40 -17.16
N ALA A 303 -5.97 11.91 -18.10
CA ALA A 303 -5.30 11.09 -19.10
C ALA A 303 -4.29 10.13 -18.47
N SER A 304 -3.51 10.58 -17.49
CA SER A 304 -2.56 9.75 -16.74
C SER A 304 -3.30 8.68 -15.93
N PHE A 305 -4.38 9.04 -15.26
CA PHE A 305 -5.23 8.09 -14.54
C PHE A 305 -5.84 7.04 -15.46
N PHE A 306 -6.29 7.44 -16.67
CA PHE A 306 -6.78 6.50 -17.67
C PHE A 306 -5.69 5.51 -18.09
N LEU A 307 -4.49 6.00 -18.44
CA LEU A 307 -3.39 5.14 -18.91
C LEU A 307 -2.98 4.10 -17.85
N GLU A 308 -2.91 4.48 -16.60
CA GLU A 308 -2.61 3.56 -15.51
C GLU A 308 -3.74 2.55 -15.27
N SER A 309 -5.01 2.99 -15.36
CA SER A 309 -6.17 2.08 -15.27
C SER A 309 -6.20 1.10 -16.45
N ALA A 310 -5.84 1.56 -17.66
CA ALA A 310 -5.70 0.70 -18.84
C ALA A 310 -4.52 -0.28 -18.68
N GLN A 311 -3.39 0.17 -18.12
CA GLN A 311 -2.25 -0.70 -17.80
C GLN A 311 -2.66 -1.81 -16.82
N LEU A 312 -3.40 -1.47 -15.76
CA LEU A 312 -3.92 -2.45 -14.81
C LEU A 312 -4.80 -3.50 -15.50
N LEU A 313 -5.71 -3.06 -16.38
CA LEU A 313 -6.56 -3.97 -17.14
C LEU A 313 -5.75 -4.86 -18.10
N GLU A 314 -4.71 -4.32 -18.74
CA GLU A 314 -3.78 -5.10 -19.56
C GLU A 314 -2.98 -6.14 -18.74
N MET A 315 -2.55 -5.81 -17.52
CA MET A 315 -1.91 -6.76 -16.61
C MET A 315 -2.84 -7.91 -16.29
N MET A 316 -4.11 -7.63 -15.97
CA MET A 316 -5.11 -8.66 -15.73
C MET A 316 -5.40 -9.51 -16.98
N ALA A 317 -5.40 -8.92 -18.17
CA ALA A 317 -5.59 -9.63 -19.44
C ALA A 317 -4.42 -10.56 -19.79
N LYS A 318 -3.20 -10.22 -19.35
CA LYS A 318 -1.99 -11.03 -19.55
C LYS A 318 -1.79 -12.09 -18.47
N TYR A 319 -2.42 -11.90 -17.30
CA TYR A 319 -2.27 -12.81 -16.16
C TYR A 319 -2.74 -14.23 -16.52
N LYS A 320 -1.84 -15.20 -16.38
CA LYS A 320 -2.05 -16.62 -16.76
C LYS A 320 -2.51 -16.83 -18.20
N HIS A 321 -2.36 -15.83 -19.06
CA HIS A 321 -2.61 -16.01 -20.50
C HIS A 321 -1.39 -16.63 -21.18
N GLU A 322 -1.61 -17.47 -22.18
CA GLU A 322 -0.52 -17.99 -23.01
C GLU A 322 0.29 -16.83 -23.61
N LYS A 323 1.61 -16.80 -23.33
CA LYS A 323 2.48 -15.70 -23.77
C LYS A 323 2.75 -15.73 -25.28
N LYS A 324 2.66 -16.92 -25.89
CA LYS A 324 2.99 -17.14 -27.29
C LYS A 324 1.78 -17.69 -28.05
N ARG A 325 1.51 -17.12 -29.21
CA ARG A 325 0.44 -17.56 -30.12
C ARG A 325 0.79 -18.84 -30.84
N PHE A 326 2.06 -19.03 -31.16
CA PHE A 326 2.60 -20.18 -31.90
C PHE A 326 3.80 -20.76 -31.14
N SER A 327 4.06 -22.07 -31.30
CA SER A 327 5.32 -22.65 -30.87
C SER A 327 6.48 -22.00 -31.65
N ASP A 328 7.70 -22.09 -31.10
CA ASP A 328 8.86 -21.45 -31.73
C ASP A 328 9.14 -22.05 -33.14
N GLU A 329 8.87 -23.37 -33.35
CA GLU A 329 9.00 -24.02 -34.65
C GLU A 329 7.95 -23.51 -35.64
N GLU A 330 6.70 -23.42 -35.21
CA GLU A 330 5.62 -22.95 -36.07
C GLU A 330 5.77 -21.46 -36.41
N LEU A 331 6.22 -20.65 -35.46
CA LEU A 331 6.55 -19.25 -35.69
C LEU A 331 7.66 -19.11 -36.72
N LYS A 332 8.76 -19.87 -36.54
CA LYS A 332 9.89 -19.87 -37.49
C LYS A 332 9.43 -20.26 -38.89
N ARG A 333 8.66 -21.35 -39.01
CA ARG A 333 8.07 -21.79 -40.28
C ARG A 333 7.24 -20.68 -40.95
N ARG A 334 6.40 -19.97 -40.19
CA ARG A 334 5.58 -18.85 -40.70
C ARG A 334 6.42 -17.66 -41.12
N ILE A 335 7.43 -17.32 -40.31
CA ILE A 335 8.38 -16.22 -40.62
C ILE A 335 9.13 -16.55 -41.93
N ASP A 336 9.60 -17.77 -42.11
CA ASP A 336 10.34 -18.18 -43.31
C ASP A 336 9.44 -18.14 -44.55
N LEU A 337 8.17 -18.55 -44.42
CA LEU A 337 7.18 -18.41 -45.49
C LEU A 337 6.93 -16.95 -45.89
N VAL A 338 6.74 -16.07 -44.93
CA VAL A 338 6.55 -14.63 -45.21
C VAL A 338 7.82 -14.04 -45.83
N ARG A 339 9.00 -14.36 -45.28
CA ARG A 339 10.29 -13.88 -45.81
C ARG A 339 10.51 -14.29 -47.24
N SER A 340 10.20 -15.54 -47.60
CA SER A 340 10.29 -16.00 -48.97
C SER A 340 9.32 -15.29 -49.92
N SER A 341 8.11 -15.01 -49.43
CA SER A 341 7.08 -14.31 -50.21
C SER A 341 7.42 -12.83 -50.48
N VAL A 342 8.07 -12.16 -49.51
CA VAL A 342 8.45 -10.73 -49.66
C VAL A 342 9.86 -10.53 -50.21
N SER A 343 10.57 -11.59 -50.58
CA SER A 343 11.96 -11.52 -51.06
C SER A 343 12.14 -10.67 -52.33
N ARG A 344 11.08 -10.52 -53.11
CA ARG A 344 11.05 -9.73 -54.37
C ARG A 344 10.63 -8.27 -54.18
N LEU A 345 10.26 -7.88 -52.97
CA LEU A 345 9.87 -6.51 -52.65
C LEU A 345 11.10 -5.63 -52.38
N ASP A 346 10.91 -4.31 -52.46
CA ASP A 346 11.95 -3.34 -52.12
C ASP A 346 12.51 -3.55 -50.72
N ARG A 347 13.77 -3.16 -50.54
CA ARG A 347 14.50 -3.37 -49.28
C ARG A 347 13.78 -2.77 -48.08
N GLU A 348 13.25 -1.56 -48.23
CA GLU A 348 12.53 -0.84 -47.17
C GLU A 348 11.27 -1.61 -46.72
N VAL A 349 10.51 -2.14 -47.67
CA VAL A 349 9.32 -2.95 -47.38
C VAL A 349 9.68 -4.27 -46.71
N ARG A 350 10.77 -4.92 -47.13
CA ARG A 350 11.26 -6.14 -46.50
C ARG A 350 11.70 -5.90 -45.05
N ASP A 351 12.45 -4.84 -44.81
CA ASP A 351 12.93 -4.48 -43.46
C ASP A 351 11.76 -4.14 -42.55
N TRP A 352 10.74 -3.43 -43.05
CA TRP A 352 9.51 -3.14 -42.31
C TRP A 352 8.75 -4.43 -41.95
N VAL A 353 8.58 -5.35 -42.91
CA VAL A 353 7.93 -6.65 -42.62
C VAL A 353 8.71 -7.48 -41.62
N HIS A 354 10.06 -7.54 -41.74
CA HIS A 354 10.90 -8.27 -40.80
C HIS A 354 10.78 -7.74 -39.36
N ASN A 355 10.77 -6.43 -39.19
CA ASN A 355 10.60 -5.81 -37.87
C ASN A 355 9.24 -6.14 -37.25
N ARG A 356 8.17 -6.15 -38.05
CA ARG A 356 6.82 -6.55 -37.61
C ARG A 356 6.69 -8.03 -37.28
N LEU A 357 7.40 -8.91 -38.00
CA LEU A 357 7.38 -10.34 -37.74
C LEU A 357 8.03 -10.72 -36.39
N ASN A 358 9.00 -9.98 -35.92
CA ASN A 358 9.63 -10.23 -34.62
C ASN A 358 8.64 -10.07 -33.45
N GLU A 359 7.60 -9.25 -33.63
CA GLU A 359 6.55 -9.02 -32.62
C GLU A 359 5.29 -9.88 -32.86
N ALA A 360 5.26 -10.68 -33.93
CA ALA A 360 4.05 -11.36 -34.41
C ALA A 360 3.56 -12.53 -33.54
N ASN A 361 4.37 -12.99 -32.57
CA ASN A 361 4.02 -14.12 -31.70
C ASN A 361 3.19 -13.73 -30.47
N GLY A 362 3.08 -12.44 -30.17
CA GLY A 362 2.24 -11.96 -29.11
C GLY A 362 0.78 -11.85 -29.53
N TYR A 363 -0.12 -12.00 -28.55
CA TYR A 363 -1.52 -11.69 -28.78
C TYR A 363 -1.72 -10.17 -28.81
N GLY A 364 -2.48 -9.67 -29.79
CA GLY A 364 -2.86 -8.27 -29.81
C GLY A 364 -3.76 -7.90 -28.63
N GLN A 365 -3.67 -6.65 -28.18
CA GLN A 365 -4.42 -6.12 -27.03
C GLN A 365 -5.92 -6.41 -27.11
N HIS A 366 -6.54 -6.21 -28.27
CA HIS A 366 -7.96 -6.47 -28.46
C HIS A 366 -8.33 -7.94 -28.15
N ARG A 367 -7.49 -8.89 -28.54
CA ARG A 367 -7.71 -10.31 -28.29
C ARG A 367 -7.56 -10.64 -26.81
N LEU A 368 -6.49 -10.15 -26.17
CA LEU A 368 -6.25 -10.34 -24.73
C LEU A 368 -7.42 -9.82 -23.89
N LEU A 369 -7.90 -8.61 -24.20
CA LEU A 369 -9.05 -8.02 -23.51
C LEU A 369 -10.35 -8.81 -23.79
N THR A 370 -10.55 -9.28 -25.02
CA THR A 370 -11.71 -10.14 -25.36
C THR A 370 -11.73 -11.42 -24.52
N ASP A 371 -10.58 -12.06 -24.38
CA ASP A 371 -10.45 -13.30 -23.63
C ASP A 371 -10.59 -13.06 -22.11
N LEU A 372 -10.05 -11.93 -21.58
CA LEU A 372 -10.31 -11.49 -20.21
C LEU A 372 -11.81 -11.29 -19.97
N LEU A 373 -12.49 -10.49 -20.79
CA LEU A 373 -13.92 -10.19 -20.59
C LEU A 373 -14.79 -11.47 -20.64
N LYS A 374 -14.41 -12.48 -21.44
CA LYS A 374 -15.06 -13.78 -21.43
C LYS A 374 -14.83 -14.53 -20.12
N SER A 375 -13.63 -14.45 -19.56
CA SER A 375 -13.27 -15.17 -18.32
C SER A 375 -13.90 -14.57 -17.05
N LEU A 376 -14.42 -13.35 -17.11
CA LEU A 376 -15.06 -12.65 -16.01
C LEU A 376 -16.60 -12.80 -16.00
N GLY A 377 -17.16 -13.68 -16.81
CA GLY A 377 -18.52 -14.20 -16.76
C GLY A 377 -19.63 -13.15 -16.57
N GLU A 378 -20.49 -13.43 -15.59
CA GLU A 378 -21.68 -12.62 -15.29
C GLU A 378 -21.35 -11.22 -14.76
N PHE A 379 -20.23 -11.07 -14.05
CA PHE A 379 -19.78 -9.75 -13.58
C PHE A 379 -19.60 -8.77 -14.74
N VAL A 380 -18.96 -9.20 -15.84
CA VAL A 380 -18.78 -8.35 -17.02
C VAL A 380 -20.09 -8.11 -17.75
N GLU A 381 -20.98 -9.11 -17.84
CA GLU A 381 -22.30 -8.93 -18.45
C GLU A 381 -23.13 -7.91 -17.71
N TRP A 382 -23.04 -7.95 -16.37
CA TRP A 382 -23.67 -6.94 -15.54
C TRP A 382 -23.03 -5.55 -15.69
N LEU A 383 -21.67 -5.43 -15.73
CA LEU A 383 -20.97 -4.16 -15.75
C LEU A 383 -20.92 -3.50 -17.14
N ILE A 384 -20.82 -4.29 -18.21
CA ILE A 384 -20.59 -3.84 -19.59
C ILE A 384 -21.63 -4.50 -20.54
N PRO A 385 -22.84 -3.94 -20.65
CA PRO A 385 -23.88 -4.52 -21.51
C PRO A 385 -23.47 -4.65 -22.98
N ASN A 386 -22.68 -3.70 -23.51
CA ASN A 386 -22.15 -3.73 -24.88
C ASN A 386 -20.62 -3.88 -24.91
N LYS A 387 -20.15 -5.13 -24.79
CA LYS A 387 -18.71 -5.47 -24.78
C LYS A 387 -17.97 -5.03 -26.04
N LYS A 388 -18.63 -5.09 -27.22
CA LYS A 388 -18.02 -4.70 -28.49
C LYS A 388 -17.73 -3.19 -28.55
N SER A 389 -18.69 -2.38 -28.15
CA SER A 389 -18.53 -0.93 -28.08
C SER A 389 -17.44 -0.54 -27.07
N PHE A 390 -17.43 -1.18 -25.90
CA PHE A 390 -16.39 -0.97 -24.88
C PHE A 390 -14.99 -1.28 -25.44
N LEU A 391 -14.78 -2.45 -26.05
CA LEU A 391 -13.46 -2.85 -26.56
C LEU A 391 -12.95 -1.88 -27.62
N SER A 392 -13.81 -1.50 -28.58
CA SER A 392 -13.46 -0.54 -29.63
C SER A 392 -13.03 0.79 -29.05
N MET A 393 -13.85 1.37 -28.15
CA MET A 393 -13.58 2.65 -27.53
C MET A 393 -12.32 2.61 -26.64
N HIS A 394 -12.16 1.56 -25.83
CA HIS A 394 -11.02 1.44 -24.91
C HIS A 394 -9.69 1.38 -25.68
N VAL A 395 -9.62 0.54 -26.73
CA VAL A 395 -8.40 0.40 -27.55
C VAL A 395 -8.09 1.70 -28.29
N GLU A 396 -9.10 2.37 -28.84
CA GLU A 396 -8.94 3.65 -29.53
C GLU A 396 -8.44 4.75 -28.59
N MET A 397 -9.05 4.90 -27.41
CA MET A 397 -8.60 5.87 -26.39
C MET A 397 -7.17 5.61 -25.96
N ARG A 398 -6.84 4.35 -25.64
CA ARG A 398 -5.48 3.98 -25.21
C ARG A 398 -4.44 4.31 -26.26
N ASN A 399 -4.69 3.97 -27.52
CA ASN A 399 -3.76 4.26 -28.62
C ASN A 399 -3.61 5.77 -28.84
N SER A 400 -4.70 6.52 -28.87
CA SER A 400 -4.69 7.97 -29.04
C SER A 400 -3.89 8.68 -27.92
N LEU A 401 -4.10 8.31 -26.66
CA LEU A 401 -3.42 8.94 -25.52
C LEU A 401 -1.95 8.49 -25.38
N THR A 402 -1.60 7.27 -25.81
CA THR A 402 -0.21 6.78 -25.76
C THR A 402 0.67 7.45 -26.82
N HIS A 403 0.16 7.68 -28.02
CA HIS A 403 0.94 8.25 -29.13
C HIS A 403 1.03 9.78 -29.10
N ARG A 404 0.44 10.43 -28.07
CA ARG A 404 0.49 11.88 -27.85
C ARG A 404 0.27 12.71 -29.13
N ASP A 405 -0.63 12.28 -30.00
CA ASP A 405 -1.11 13.17 -31.05
C ASP A 405 -1.70 14.40 -30.35
N SER A 406 -1.18 15.57 -30.66
CA SER A 406 -1.58 16.86 -30.03
C SER A 406 -3.11 17.11 -30.08
N ALA A 407 -3.82 16.36 -30.88
CA ALA A 407 -5.29 16.28 -30.95
C ALA A 407 -5.90 15.20 -30.01
N GLY A 408 -5.09 14.31 -29.38
CA GLY A 408 -5.61 13.13 -28.71
C GLY A 408 -6.42 13.41 -27.46
N THR A 409 -5.97 14.35 -26.61
CA THR A 409 -6.70 14.74 -25.39
C THR A 409 -7.91 15.63 -25.69
N ALA A 410 -7.82 16.48 -26.74
CA ALA A 410 -8.91 17.36 -27.14
C ALA A 410 -10.08 16.61 -27.83
N ARG A 411 -9.88 15.34 -28.22
CA ARG A 411 -10.85 14.53 -28.97
C ARG A 411 -11.96 13.96 -28.06
N TYR A 412 -11.69 13.75 -26.77
CA TYR A 412 -12.63 13.12 -25.86
C TYR A 412 -13.17 14.12 -24.84
N ASP A 413 -14.48 14.06 -24.61
CA ASP A 413 -15.10 14.81 -23.52
C ASP A 413 -14.49 14.38 -22.18
N PRO A 414 -13.98 15.33 -21.36
CA PRO A 414 -13.34 15.02 -20.09
C PRO A 414 -14.20 14.21 -19.12
N GLN A 415 -15.53 14.44 -19.14
CA GLN A 415 -16.46 13.70 -18.28
C GLN A 415 -16.60 12.25 -18.74
N MET A 416 -16.65 12.02 -20.04
CA MET A 416 -16.69 10.68 -20.63
C MET A 416 -15.38 9.93 -20.33
N LEU A 417 -14.22 10.58 -20.53
CA LEU A 417 -12.92 9.99 -20.25
C LEU A 417 -12.79 9.64 -18.75
N ALA A 418 -13.23 10.51 -17.85
CA ALA A 418 -13.25 10.25 -16.41
C ALA A 418 -14.18 9.07 -16.05
N ALA A 419 -15.38 9.03 -16.60
CA ALA A 419 -16.32 7.95 -16.34
C ALA A 419 -15.81 6.60 -16.88
N HIS A 420 -15.19 6.61 -18.07
CA HIS A 420 -14.58 5.43 -18.66
C HIS A 420 -13.38 4.94 -17.81
N SER A 421 -12.46 5.83 -17.41
CA SER A 421 -11.29 5.51 -16.60
C SER A 421 -11.67 4.88 -15.26
N GLN A 422 -12.62 5.51 -14.56
CA GLN A 422 -13.15 4.99 -13.30
C GLN A 422 -13.83 3.63 -13.48
N GLY A 423 -14.58 3.44 -14.58
CA GLY A 423 -15.22 2.18 -14.90
C GLY A 423 -14.21 1.06 -15.21
N VAL A 424 -13.12 1.38 -15.92
CA VAL A 424 -12.00 0.45 -16.17
C VAL A 424 -11.32 0.04 -14.86
N LEU A 425 -11.17 0.98 -13.91
CA LEU A 425 -10.66 0.64 -12.57
C LEU A 425 -11.59 -0.32 -11.83
N VAL A 426 -12.92 -0.09 -11.86
CA VAL A 426 -13.91 -1.00 -11.24
C VAL A 426 -13.90 -2.37 -11.92
N LEU A 427 -13.77 -2.43 -13.25
CA LEU A 427 -13.61 -3.68 -14.00
C LEU A 427 -12.37 -4.45 -13.56
N SER A 428 -11.23 -3.77 -13.46
CA SER A 428 -9.97 -4.36 -13.03
C SER A 428 -10.01 -4.80 -11.56
N TYR A 429 -10.67 -4.01 -10.70
CA TYR A 429 -10.93 -4.35 -9.30
C TYR A 429 -11.71 -5.68 -9.19
N GLY A 430 -12.81 -5.82 -9.93
CA GLY A 430 -13.58 -7.05 -9.98
C GLY A 430 -12.78 -8.23 -10.55
N ALA A 431 -11.98 -7.99 -11.59
CA ALA A 431 -11.10 -9.01 -12.15
C ALA A 431 -10.09 -9.55 -11.13
N ILE A 432 -9.49 -8.66 -10.32
CA ILE A 432 -8.60 -9.07 -9.22
C ILE A 432 -9.36 -9.93 -8.21
N LEU A 433 -10.53 -9.51 -7.76
CA LEU A 433 -11.33 -10.26 -6.79
C LEU A 433 -11.69 -11.66 -7.28
N ILE A 434 -12.10 -11.80 -8.55
CA ILE A 434 -12.36 -13.09 -9.18
C ILE A 434 -11.09 -13.95 -9.24
N ARG A 435 -9.93 -13.36 -9.54
CA ARG A 435 -8.64 -14.09 -9.53
C ARG A 435 -8.20 -14.49 -8.12
N LEU A 436 -8.62 -13.75 -7.11
CA LEU A 436 -8.43 -14.11 -5.70
C LEU A 436 -9.46 -15.15 -5.21
N GLY A 437 -10.39 -15.57 -6.06
CA GLY A 437 -11.29 -16.70 -5.83
C GLY A 437 -12.73 -16.33 -5.47
N LEU A 438 -13.12 -15.05 -5.46
CA LEU A 438 -14.52 -14.67 -5.26
C LEU A 438 -15.37 -15.03 -6.49
N SER A 439 -16.62 -15.37 -6.24
CA SER A 439 -17.63 -15.59 -7.27
C SER A 439 -18.07 -14.25 -7.91
N ASP A 440 -18.62 -14.35 -9.12
CA ASP A 440 -19.19 -13.19 -9.83
C ASP A 440 -20.26 -12.49 -8.99
N ASP A 441 -21.12 -13.24 -8.33
CA ASP A 441 -22.19 -12.69 -7.46
C ASP A 441 -21.63 -11.90 -6.29
N GLU A 442 -20.59 -12.42 -5.60
CA GLU A 442 -19.93 -11.72 -4.49
C GLU A 442 -19.31 -10.40 -4.98
N VAL A 443 -18.66 -10.42 -6.16
CA VAL A 443 -18.04 -9.23 -6.75
C VAL A 443 -19.10 -8.21 -7.16
N ILE A 444 -20.21 -8.64 -7.76
CA ILE A 444 -21.34 -7.78 -8.11
C ILE A 444 -21.94 -7.16 -6.84
N ASP A 445 -22.07 -7.91 -5.77
CA ASP A 445 -22.59 -7.44 -4.49
C ASP A 445 -21.69 -6.37 -3.86
N ILE A 446 -20.37 -6.61 -3.82
CA ILE A 446 -19.36 -5.63 -3.38
C ILE A 446 -19.48 -4.31 -4.15
N VAL A 447 -19.57 -4.39 -5.47
CA VAL A 447 -19.65 -3.20 -6.31
C VAL A 447 -20.97 -2.46 -6.10
N LYS A 448 -22.11 -3.18 -5.99
CA LYS A 448 -23.44 -2.60 -5.78
C LYS A 448 -23.61 -1.89 -4.44
N HIS A 449 -22.96 -2.37 -3.39
CA HIS A 449 -23.14 -1.89 -2.02
C HIS A 449 -21.98 -1.02 -1.51
N SER A 450 -21.14 -0.52 -2.42
CA SER A 450 -20.02 0.36 -2.10
C SER A 450 -20.05 1.65 -2.89
N ARG A 451 -19.03 2.49 -2.67
CA ARG A 451 -18.80 3.70 -3.47
C ARG A 451 -18.72 3.43 -4.98
N PHE A 452 -18.43 2.20 -5.37
CA PHE A 452 -18.36 1.80 -6.78
C PHE A 452 -19.74 1.74 -7.46
N ALA A 453 -20.82 1.64 -6.74
CA ALA A 453 -22.18 1.59 -7.32
C ALA A 453 -22.47 2.76 -8.26
N ARG A 454 -22.07 3.99 -7.85
CA ARG A 454 -22.25 5.19 -8.66
C ARG A 454 -21.38 5.17 -9.93
N ILE A 455 -20.14 4.69 -9.79
CA ILE A 455 -19.19 4.57 -10.92
C ILE A 455 -19.70 3.53 -11.90
N ALA A 456 -20.09 2.35 -11.43
CA ALA A 456 -20.62 1.27 -12.25
C ALA A 456 -21.88 1.72 -13.03
N ARG A 457 -22.80 2.48 -12.39
CA ARG A 457 -23.98 3.01 -13.05
C ARG A 457 -23.63 3.96 -14.20
N LYS A 458 -22.70 4.88 -13.99
CA LYS A 458 -22.24 5.81 -15.03
C LYS A 458 -21.54 5.05 -16.16
N PHE A 459 -20.69 4.11 -15.82
CA PHE A 459 -19.95 3.32 -16.80
C PHE A 459 -20.86 2.45 -17.67
N ARG A 460 -21.84 1.79 -17.08
CA ARG A 460 -22.89 1.06 -17.84
C ARG A 460 -23.63 1.94 -18.82
N GLY A 461 -23.92 3.20 -18.41
CA GLY A 461 -24.58 4.19 -19.26
C GLY A 461 -23.77 4.59 -20.49
N LEU A 462 -22.44 4.41 -20.51
CA LEU A 462 -21.60 4.63 -21.69
C LEU A 462 -21.77 3.52 -22.74
N TYR A 463 -22.22 2.33 -22.34
CA TYR A 463 -22.29 1.14 -23.18
C TYR A 463 -23.67 0.47 -23.10
N PRO A 464 -24.75 1.15 -23.53
CA PRO A 464 -26.11 0.60 -23.44
C PRO A 464 -26.23 -0.67 -24.31
N SER A 465 -27.11 -1.58 -23.89
CA SER A 465 -27.53 -2.69 -24.76
C SER A 465 -28.18 -2.12 -26.03
N ASN A 466 -27.87 -2.67 -27.17
CA ASN A 466 -28.53 -2.31 -28.44
C ASN A 466 -30.00 -2.69 -28.41
#